data_f3442355d0221e233e192ef9358d471a
#
_entry.id   f3442355d0221e233e192ef9358d471a
#
_cell.length_a   1.000
_cell.length_b   1.000
_cell.length_c   1.000
_cell.angle_alpha   90.00
_cell.angle_beta   90.00
_cell.angle_gamma   90.00
#
_symmetry.space_group_name_H-M   'P 1'
#
loop_
_entity.id
_entity.type
_entity.pdbx_description
1 polymer ?
#
loop_
_entity_poly.entity_id
_entity_poly.type
_entity_poly.pdbx_seq_one_letter_code
_entity_poly.pdbx_strand_id
1 'polypeptide(L)'
;MIQANTVITGDSLTVLRDMEADSVDMVITDPPYGIDYQSGRKEKASRLAKIANDKTPFIWWIYDAARVVKRGGVLCFTRWDVQQVFIDALRLAGLTVKSVIVWDKKAHGMGDLKGSFAPRYEAIIFATKGRYELPGKRPDDLIACAKVGNQSLIHPNEKPVELLEQLIEATTTPGALILDPFAGSGSTLVAAAKTGRQ
;
A
#
# COMPACT_ATOMS: atom_id res chain seq x y z
N MET A 1 17.03 1.24 17.21
CA MET A 1 15.98 2.15 16.66
C MET A 1 16.26 2.36 15.18
N ILE A 2 15.24 2.19 14.32
CA ILE A 2 15.34 2.52 12.90
C ILE A 2 15.27 4.04 12.78
N GLN A 3 16.17 4.63 12.02
CA GLN A 3 16.21 6.07 11.80
C GLN A 3 15.13 6.49 10.79
N ALA A 4 14.41 7.57 11.07
CA ALA A 4 13.45 8.16 10.13
C ALA A 4 14.15 8.62 8.82
N ASN A 5 13.36 8.73 7.74
CA ASN A 5 13.83 9.13 6.41
C ASN A 5 14.93 8.20 5.85
N THR A 6 14.85 6.90 6.12
CA THR A 6 15.81 5.89 5.68
C THR A 6 15.13 4.82 4.83
N VAL A 7 15.84 4.31 3.84
CA VAL A 7 15.47 3.11 3.09
C VAL A 7 16.35 1.96 3.57
N ILE A 8 15.72 0.89 4.01
CA ILE A 8 16.40 -0.33 4.46
C ILE A 8 16.24 -1.40 3.39
N THR A 9 17.36 -1.86 2.85
CA THR A 9 17.36 -3.00 1.93
C THR A 9 17.44 -4.30 2.73
N GLY A 10 16.42 -5.16 2.62
CA GLY A 10 16.37 -6.41 3.37
C GLY A 10 15.04 -7.13 3.22
N ASP A 11 14.90 -8.24 3.92
CA ASP A 11 13.63 -8.95 4.04
C ASP A 11 12.71 -8.18 5.00
N SER A 12 11.54 -7.77 4.50
CA SER A 12 10.59 -6.95 5.26
C SER A 12 10.09 -7.60 6.55
N LEU A 13 9.96 -8.95 6.58
CA LEU A 13 9.54 -9.65 7.79
C LEU A 13 10.62 -9.60 8.86
N THR A 14 11.88 -9.75 8.47
CA THR A 14 13.01 -9.65 9.41
C THR A 14 13.09 -8.22 9.97
N VAL A 15 13.07 -7.22 9.10
CA VAL A 15 13.13 -5.81 9.52
C VAL A 15 11.98 -5.45 10.46
N LEU A 16 10.74 -5.85 10.12
CA LEU A 16 9.58 -5.56 10.94
C LEU A 16 9.68 -6.20 12.33
N ARG A 17 10.17 -7.46 12.45
CA ARG A 17 10.36 -8.14 13.75
C ARG A 17 11.28 -7.38 14.69
N ASP A 18 12.33 -6.79 14.14
CA ASP A 18 13.35 -6.07 14.91
C ASP A 18 12.89 -4.64 15.29
N MET A 19 11.78 -4.15 14.73
CA MET A 19 11.21 -2.85 15.11
C MET A 19 10.54 -2.92 16.48
N GLU A 20 10.66 -1.85 17.23
CA GLU A 20 9.95 -1.67 18.50
C GLU A 20 8.43 -1.59 18.27
N ALA A 21 7.67 -2.14 19.21
CA ALA A 21 6.23 -1.94 19.23
C ALA A 21 5.88 -0.45 19.38
N ASP A 22 4.75 -0.04 18.78
CA ASP A 22 4.25 1.34 18.88
C ASP A 22 5.30 2.40 18.46
N SER A 23 6.07 2.11 17.40
CA SER A 23 7.18 2.96 16.93
C SER A 23 6.80 3.86 15.75
N VAL A 24 5.78 3.50 14.94
CA VAL A 24 5.36 4.27 13.75
C VAL A 24 3.92 4.77 13.89
N ASP A 25 3.60 5.86 13.20
CA ASP A 25 2.27 6.47 13.29
C ASP A 25 1.30 5.88 12.26
N MET A 26 1.76 5.50 11.07
CA MET A 26 0.95 4.90 10.01
C MET A 26 1.77 3.93 9.18
N VAL A 27 1.16 2.83 8.74
CA VAL A 27 1.68 1.95 7.71
C VAL A 27 0.89 2.19 6.43
N ILE A 28 1.59 2.47 5.31
CA ILE A 28 0.97 2.64 3.98
C ILE A 28 1.74 1.75 3.03
N THR A 29 1.09 0.76 2.42
CA THR A 29 1.84 -0.27 1.73
C THR A 29 1.06 -0.98 0.62
N ASP A 30 1.79 -1.46 -0.39
CA ASP A 30 1.32 -2.21 -1.55
C ASP A 30 1.97 -3.61 -1.55
N PRO A 31 1.48 -4.56 -0.73
CA PRO A 31 2.08 -5.89 -0.62
C PRO A 31 1.83 -6.74 -1.87
N PRO A 32 2.58 -7.83 -2.10
CA PRO A 32 2.30 -8.79 -3.15
C PRO A 32 0.90 -9.42 -3.02
N TYR A 33 0.11 -9.39 -4.10
CA TYR A 33 -1.29 -9.85 -4.11
C TYR A 33 -1.48 -11.32 -4.50
N GLY A 34 -0.42 -12.00 -4.96
CA GLY A 34 -0.54 -13.35 -5.49
C GLY A 34 -0.93 -13.41 -6.97
N ILE A 35 -0.52 -12.42 -7.76
CA ILE A 35 -0.86 -12.33 -9.18
C ILE A 35 0.10 -13.17 -10.03
N ASP A 36 1.33 -13.39 -9.57
CA ASP A 36 2.46 -13.99 -10.33
C ASP A 36 2.59 -13.42 -11.77
N TYR A 37 2.28 -12.13 -11.92
CA TYR A 37 2.16 -11.49 -13.24
C TYR A 37 3.50 -11.22 -13.87
N GLN A 38 3.64 -11.62 -15.13
CA GLN A 38 4.71 -11.16 -16.02
C GLN A 38 4.12 -10.73 -17.36
N SER A 39 4.43 -9.50 -17.80
CA SER A 39 3.95 -9.00 -19.08
C SER A 39 4.38 -9.90 -20.24
N GLY A 40 3.42 -10.45 -20.98
CA GLY A 40 3.67 -11.22 -22.20
C GLY A 40 4.00 -10.39 -23.45
N ARG A 41 3.86 -9.05 -23.37
CA ARG A 41 3.97 -8.13 -24.51
C ARG A 41 5.36 -7.56 -24.77
N LYS A 42 6.26 -7.61 -23.78
CA LYS A 42 7.64 -7.14 -23.92
C LYS A 42 8.52 -8.32 -24.33
N GLU A 43 9.54 -8.06 -25.13
CA GLU A 43 10.59 -9.04 -25.41
C GLU A 43 11.21 -9.54 -24.10
N LYS A 44 11.63 -10.81 -24.06
CA LYS A 44 12.16 -11.45 -22.84
C LYS A 44 13.25 -10.63 -22.14
N ALA A 45 14.12 -9.99 -22.93
CA ALA A 45 15.23 -9.17 -22.43
C ALA A 45 14.81 -7.83 -21.77
N SER A 46 13.59 -7.34 -22.06
CA SER A 46 13.08 -6.06 -21.53
C SER A 46 11.98 -6.23 -20.49
N ARG A 47 11.71 -7.47 -20.04
CA ARG A 47 10.73 -7.75 -18.99
C ARG A 47 11.32 -7.38 -17.63
N LEU A 48 10.55 -6.64 -16.86
CA LEU A 48 10.90 -6.39 -15.48
C LEU A 48 10.85 -7.71 -14.69
N ALA A 49 11.69 -7.83 -13.66
CA ALA A 49 11.72 -9.01 -12.79
C ALA A 49 10.34 -9.26 -12.17
N LYS A 50 10.01 -10.54 -11.96
CA LYS A 50 8.81 -10.89 -11.19
C LYS A 50 8.96 -10.41 -9.75
N ILE A 51 7.85 -10.01 -9.16
CA ILE A 51 7.79 -9.65 -7.74
C ILE A 51 8.00 -10.93 -6.92
N ALA A 52 8.91 -10.88 -5.95
CA ALA A 52 9.13 -12.00 -5.03
C ALA A 52 7.88 -12.24 -4.17
N ASN A 53 7.61 -13.51 -3.86
CA ASN A 53 6.48 -13.95 -3.04
C ASN A 53 5.07 -13.62 -3.60
N ASP A 54 4.93 -13.33 -4.90
CA ASP A 54 3.65 -12.96 -5.53
C ASP A 54 2.89 -14.18 -6.11
N LYS A 55 3.00 -15.35 -5.48
CA LYS A 55 2.20 -16.55 -5.86
C LYS A 55 0.89 -16.66 -5.10
N THR A 56 0.82 -16.08 -3.91
CA THR A 56 -0.37 -16.02 -3.05
C THR A 56 -0.39 -14.67 -2.35
N PRO A 57 -1.55 -14.17 -1.86
CA PRO A 57 -1.59 -12.95 -1.07
C PRO A 57 -0.60 -13.02 0.10
N PHE A 58 0.34 -12.09 0.15
CA PHE A 58 1.40 -12.09 1.14
C PHE A 58 0.96 -11.33 2.39
N ILE A 59 0.48 -12.05 3.41
CA ILE A 59 -0.14 -11.48 4.63
C ILE A 59 0.74 -11.55 5.88
N TRP A 60 1.90 -12.23 5.83
CA TRP A 60 2.73 -12.51 7.00
C TRP A 60 3.30 -11.28 7.71
N TRP A 61 3.38 -10.15 7.03
CA TRP A 61 3.83 -8.88 7.57
C TRP A 61 2.80 -8.18 8.46
N ILE A 62 1.51 -8.54 8.37
CA ILE A 62 0.39 -7.79 8.96
C ILE A 62 0.44 -7.80 10.49
N TYR A 63 0.81 -8.92 11.09
CA TYR A 63 0.91 -9.02 12.55
C TYR A 63 1.97 -8.07 13.10
N ASP A 64 3.16 -8.04 12.49
CA ASP A 64 4.23 -7.13 12.89
C ASP A 64 3.87 -5.67 12.58
N ALA A 65 3.21 -5.37 11.46
CA ALA A 65 2.70 -4.04 11.17
C ALA A 65 1.71 -3.56 12.23
N ALA A 66 0.78 -4.41 12.67
CA ALA A 66 -0.15 -4.10 13.76
C ALA A 66 0.56 -3.88 15.10
N ARG A 67 1.68 -4.56 15.34
CA ARG A 67 2.50 -4.40 16.55
C ARG A 67 3.25 -3.07 16.54
N VAL A 68 3.89 -2.71 15.42
CA VAL A 68 4.73 -1.51 15.33
C VAL A 68 3.94 -0.22 15.19
N VAL A 69 2.70 -0.26 14.69
CA VAL A 69 1.87 0.94 14.61
C VAL A 69 1.39 1.35 16.01
N LYS A 70 1.48 2.66 16.31
CA LYS A 70 0.97 3.28 17.54
C LYS A 70 -0.59 3.30 17.54
N ARG A 71 -1.19 4.39 17.99
CA ARG A 71 -2.62 4.66 17.84
C ARG A 71 -2.98 5.18 16.45
N GLY A 72 -2.43 4.54 15.42
CA GLY A 72 -2.64 4.88 14.02
C GLY A 72 -3.34 3.75 13.29
N GLY A 73 -2.91 3.49 12.09
CA GLY A 73 -3.52 2.45 11.26
C GLY A 73 -2.65 1.94 10.15
N VAL A 74 -3.28 1.12 9.33
CA VAL A 74 -2.72 0.53 8.13
C VAL A 74 -3.59 0.92 6.95
N LEU A 75 -2.99 1.45 5.90
CA LEU A 75 -3.54 1.59 4.57
C LEU A 75 -2.90 0.52 3.69
N CYS A 76 -3.65 -0.52 3.35
CA CYS A 76 -3.19 -1.67 2.58
C CYS A 76 -3.83 -1.67 1.20
N PHE A 77 -3.04 -1.44 0.15
CA PHE A 77 -3.51 -1.61 -1.23
C PHE A 77 -3.84 -3.07 -1.48
N THR A 78 -4.86 -3.32 -2.30
CA THR A 78 -5.30 -4.67 -2.63
C THR A 78 -6.18 -4.67 -3.87
N ARG A 79 -6.52 -5.86 -4.33
CA ARG A 79 -7.48 -6.10 -5.43
C ARG A 79 -8.79 -6.66 -4.89
N TRP A 80 -9.87 -6.45 -5.65
CA TRP A 80 -11.22 -6.89 -5.32
C TRP A 80 -11.33 -8.40 -5.02
N ASP A 81 -10.55 -9.24 -5.72
CA ASP A 81 -10.61 -10.70 -5.66
C ASP A 81 -9.85 -11.31 -4.47
N VAL A 82 -8.94 -10.56 -3.85
CA VAL A 82 -8.14 -11.00 -2.69
C VAL A 82 -8.32 -10.11 -1.46
N GLN A 83 -9.08 -9.02 -1.57
CA GLN A 83 -9.24 -8.07 -0.46
C GLN A 83 -9.75 -8.72 0.82
N GLN A 84 -10.62 -9.75 0.72
CA GLN A 84 -11.15 -10.43 1.90
C GLN A 84 -10.06 -11.13 2.71
N VAL A 85 -9.04 -11.69 2.05
CA VAL A 85 -7.89 -12.31 2.72
C VAL A 85 -7.13 -11.28 3.57
N PHE A 86 -6.89 -10.08 3.03
CA PHE A 86 -6.24 -8.99 3.76
C PHE A 86 -7.12 -8.44 4.89
N ILE A 87 -8.42 -8.29 4.66
CA ILE A 87 -9.39 -7.86 5.69
C ILE A 87 -9.36 -8.82 6.89
N ASP A 88 -9.41 -10.11 6.63
CA ASP A 88 -9.43 -11.12 7.69
C ASP A 88 -8.08 -11.18 8.44
N ALA A 89 -6.96 -11.08 7.72
CA ALA A 89 -5.63 -11.02 8.32
C ALA A 89 -5.45 -9.77 9.21
N LEU A 90 -5.92 -8.60 8.76
CA LEU A 90 -5.88 -7.36 9.57
C LEU A 90 -6.72 -7.49 10.84
N ARG A 91 -7.91 -8.08 10.76
CA ARG A 91 -8.77 -8.35 11.92
C ARG A 91 -8.14 -9.33 12.90
N LEU A 92 -7.55 -10.43 12.39
CA LEU A 92 -6.85 -11.42 13.20
C LEU A 92 -5.61 -10.83 13.91
N ALA A 93 -4.96 -9.84 13.29
CA ALA A 93 -3.87 -9.10 13.92
C ALA A 93 -4.35 -8.04 14.95
N GLY A 94 -5.65 -7.97 15.26
CA GLY A 94 -6.22 -7.07 16.26
C GLY A 94 -6.55 -5.66 15.76
N LEU A 95 -6.52 -5.43 14.45
CA LEU A 95 -6.91 -4.16 13.86
C LEU A 95 -8.42 -4.12 13.55
N THR A 96 -9.00 -2.93 13.65
CA THR A 96 -10.39 -2.69 13.26
C THR A 96 -10.43 -2.13 11.84
N VAL A 97 -10.96 -2.89 10.90
CA VAL A 97 -11.19 -2.42 9.52
C VAL A 97 -12.31 -1.36 9.55
N LYS A 98 -12.03 -0.18 9.05
CA LYS A 98 -12.92 1.00 9.07
C LYS A 98 -13.62 1.22 7.74
N SER A 99 -12.88 1.09 6.63
CA SER A 99 -13.42 1.28 5.28
C SER A 99 -12.56 0.57 4.24
N VAL A 100 -13.14 0.37 3.09
CA VAL A 100 -12.43 0.04 1.87
C VAL A 100 -12.55 1.25 0.94
N ILE A 101 -11.43 1.89 0.68
CA ILE A 101 -11.34 3.05 -0.20
C ILE A 101 -11.18 2.55 -1.63
N VAL A 102 -11.94 3.10 -2.56
CA VAL A 102 -11.86 2.78 -3.99
C VAL A 102 -10.99 3.84 -4.68
N TRP A 103 -9.86 3.42 -5.21
CA TRP A 103 -9.06 4.26 -6.09
C TRP A 103 -9.51 4.06 -7.55
N ASP A 104 -10.25 5.04 -8.11
CA ASP A 104 -10.57 5.10 -9.53
C ASP A 104 -9.36 5.62 -10.32
N LYS A 105 -8.76 4.75 -11.13
CA LYS A 105 -7.57 5.03 -11.94
C LYS A 105 -7.85 5.90 -13.18
N LYS A 106 -9.10 6.32 -13.40
CA LYS A 106 -9.58 7.08 -14.58
C LYS A 106 -9.32 6.40 -15.94
N ALA A 107 -8.72 5.22 -15.93
CA ALA A 107 -8.47 4.43 -17.12
C ALA A 107 -8.58 2.95 -16.77
N HIS A 108 -9.19 2.16 -17.62
CA HIS A 108 -9.29 0.73 -17.41
C HIS A 108 -7.99 -0.01 -17.80
N GLY A 109 -7.73 -1.13 -17.15
CA GLY A 109 -6.73 -2.12 -17.54
C GLY A 109 -7.26 -3.04 -18.64
N MET A 110 -6.42 -3.97 -19.10
CA MET A 110 -6.79 -4.86 -20.19
C MET A 110 -7.62 -6.06 -19.71
N GLY A 111 -7.17 -6.78 -18.71
CA GLY A 111 -7.86 -7.95 -18.18
C GLY A 111 -8.19 -9.00 -19.27
N ASP A 112 -9.22 -9.81 -19.00
CA ASP A 112 -9.84 -10.69 -20.00
C ASP A 112 -10.79 -9.87 -20.89
N LEU A 113 -10.40 -9.68 -22.15
CA LEU A 113 -11.11 -8.79 -23.10
C LEU A 113 -12.50 -9.28 -23.49
N LYS A 114 -12.83 -10.56 -23.24
CA LYS A 114 -14.09 -11.18 -23.68
C LYS A 114 -14.96 -11.71 -22.55
N GLY A 115 -14.36 -12.05 -21.40
CA GLY A 115 -15.03 -12.77 -20.33
C GLY A 115 -15.21 -11.96 -19.04
N SER A 116 -14.68 -10.72 -18.95
CA SER A 116 -14.80 -9.90 -17.73
C SER A 116 -15.01 -8.42 -18.02
N PHE A 117 -15.51 -7.69 -17.01
CA PHE A 117 -15.50 -6.24 -17.06
C PHE A 117 -14.06 -5.70 -17.02
N ALA A 118 -13.81 -4.58 -17.71
CA ALA A 118 -12.50 -3.94 -17.73
C ALA A 118 -12.14 -3.38 -16.33
N PRO A 119 -11.03 -3.83 -15.71
CA PRO A 119 -10.67 -3.40 -14.36
C PRO A 119 -10.22 -1.94 -14.38
N ARG A 120 -10.92 -1.09 -13.60
CA ARG A 120 -10.67 0.35 -13.56
C ARG A 120 -10.18 0.84 -12.21
N TYR A 121 -10.40 0.09 -11.15
CA TYR A 121 -10.07 0.51 -9.79
C TYR A 121 -9.12 -0.46 -9.09
N GLU A 122 -8.54 0.02 -8.02
CA GLU A 122 -7.93 -0.77 -6.95
C GLU A 122 -8.60 -0.41 -5.62
N ALA A 123 -8.54 -1.33 -4.67
CA ALA A 123 -9.05 -1.11 -3.33
C ALA A 123 -7.90 -0.80 -2.36
N ILE A 124 -8.20 0.01 -1.33
CA ILE A 124 -7.26 0.32 -0.25
C ILE A 124 -8.01 0.08 1.06
N ILE A 125 -7.57 -0.89 1.84
CA ILE A 125 -8.19 -1.19 3.13
C ILE A 125 -7.61 -0.23 4.16
N PHE A 126 -8.49 0.52 4.84
CA PHE A 126 -8.12 1.31 5.99
C PHE A 126 -8.51 0.59 7.28
N ALA A 127 -7.53 0.24 8.09
CA ALA A 127 -7.70 -0.41 9.38
C ALA A 127 -6.93 0.33 10.47
N THR A 128 -7.44 0.34 11.72
CA THR A 128 -6.86 1.10 12.81
C THR A 128 -6.60 0.25 14.06
N LYS A 129 -5.58 0.61 14.82
CA LYS A 129 -5.31 0.06 16.15
C LYS A 129 -6.12 0.84 17.19
N GLY A 130 -7.22 0.23 17.61
CA GLY A 130 -8.17 0.87 18.52
C GLY A 130 -8.95 2.04 17.88
N ARG A 131 -9.39 2.99 18.72
CA ARG A 131 -10.06 4.21 18.25
C ARG A 131 -9.02 5.19 17.70
N TYR A 132 -9.14 5.52 16.43
CA TYR A 132 -8.34 6.51 15.73
C TYR A 132 -9.26 7.58 15.11
N GLU A 133 -8.94 8.85 15.33
CA GLU A 133 -9.66 9.98 14.74
C GLU A 133 -8.81 10.59 13.63
N LEU A 134 -9.42 10.78 12.46
CA LEU A 134 -8.75 11.42 11.35
C LEU A 134 -8.44 12.89 11.70
N PRO A 135 -7.25 13.42 11.33
CA PRO A 135 -6.80 14.74 11.78
C PRO A 135 -7.57 15.92 11.18
N GLY A 136 -8.34 15.69 10.13
CA GLY A 136 -9.03 16.74 9.38
C GLY A 136 -10.48 16.40 9.04
N LYS A 137 -10.98 17.04 7.99
CA LYS A 137 -12.31 16.72 7.46
C LYS A 137 -12.31 15.29 6.95
N ARG A 138 -13.36 14.54 7.31
CA ARG A 138 -13.57 13.16 6.83
C ARG A 138 -13.57 13.14 5.28
N PRO A 139 -12.64 12.41 4.64
CA PRO A 139 -12.62 12.29 3.19
C PRO A 139 -13.67 11.30 2.69
N ASP A 140 -13.97 11.36 1.40
CA ASP A 140 -14.74 10.34 0.72
C ASP A 140 -13.91 9.05 0.57
N ASP A 141 -14.58 7.92 0.46
CA ASP A 141 -13.97 6.61 0.22
C ASP A 141 -13.83 6.27 -1.28
N LEU A 142 -14.09 7.24 -2.16
CA LEU A 142 -13.83 7.17 -3.59
C LEU A 142 -12.84 8.26 -4.00
N ILE A 143 -11.62 7.84 -4.39
CA ILE A 143 -10.55 8.74 -4.82
C ILE A 143 -10.29 8.57 -6.31
N ALA A 144 -10.48 9.62 -7.09
CA ALA A 144 -10.22 9.63 -8.52
C ALA A 144 -8.83 10.24 -8.80
N CYS A 145 -7.84 9.37 -9.08
CA CYS A 145 -6.47 9.77 -9.40
C CYS A 145 -5.94 8.94 -10.57
N ALA A 146 -5.38 9.57 -11.60
CA ALA A 146 -4.83 8.86 -12.74
C ALA A 146 -3.62 8.01 -12.34
N LYS A 147 -3.51 6.79 -12.88
CA LYS A 147 -2.30 5.97 -12.71
C LYS A 147 -1.09 6.63 -13.39
N VAL A 148 0.11 6.29 -12.93
CA VAL A 148 1.36 6.70 -13.58
C VAL A 148 1.39 6.20 -15.03
N GLY A 149 1.76 7.06 -15.97
CA GLY A 149 1.85 6.71 -17.39
C GLY A 149 2.95 5.68 -17.66
N ASN A 150 2.71 4.74 -18.56
CA ASN A 150 3.66 3.64 -18.85
C ASN A 150 5.07 4.09 -19.28
N GLN A 151 5.20 5.30 -19.82
CA GLN A 151 6.49 5.88 -20.23
C GLN A 151 7.29 6.47 -19.07
N SER A 152 6.63 6.77 -17.95
CA SER A 152 7.23 7.40 -16.76
C SER A 152 7.47 6.41 -15.61
N LEU A 153 7.11 5.12 -15.80
CA LEU A 153 7.22 4.11 -14.76
C LEU A 153 8.68 3.74 -14.48
N ILE A 154 9.11 3.90 -13.24
CA ILE A 154 10.38 3.39 -12.71
C ILE A 154 10.20 1.94 -12.22
N HIS A 155 9.00 1.61 -11.70
CA HIS A 155 8.64 0.29 -11.18
C HIS A 155 7.29 -0.17 -11.78
N PRO A 156 7.07 -1.49 -12.02
CA PRO A 156 5.84 -1.99 -12.68
C PRO A 156 4.54 -1.58 -12.01
N ASN A 157 4.55 -1.52 -10.68
CA ASN A 157 3.37 -1.25 -9.85
C ASN A 157 3.49 0.09 -9.09
N GLU A 158 4.15 1.06 -9.69
CA GLU A 158 4.32 2.38 -9.08
C GLU A 158 2.97 3.06 -8.82
N LYS A 159 2.75 3.47 -7.57
CA LYS A 159 1.55 4.21 -7.19
C LYS A 159 1.77 5.71 -7.45
N PRO A 160 0.73 6.45 -7.90
CA PRO A 160 0.83 7.89 -8.07
C PRO A 160 1.16 8.58 -6.73
N VAL A 161 2.17 9.44 -6.74
CA VAL A 161 2.54 10.23 -5.56
C VAL A 161 1.37 11.06 -5.07
N GLU A 162 0.60 11.68 -5.98
CA GLU A 162 -0.61 12.46 -5.67
C GLU A 162 -1.66 11.65 -4.88
N LEU A 163 -1.87 10.37 -5.22
CA LEU A 163 -2.77 9.48 -4.48
C LEU A 163 -2.27 9.25 -3.05
N LEU A 164 -0.97 9.00 -2.92
CA LEU A 164 -0.33 8.75 -1.63
C LEU A 164 -0.32 10.02 -0.76
N GLU A 165 -0.10 11.20 -1.34
CA GLU A 165 -0.23 12.49 -0.65
C GLU A 165 -1.63 12.66 -0.04
N GLN A 166 -2.69 12.41 -0.82
CA GLN A 166 -4.08 12.49 -0.35
C GLN A 166 -4.35 11.51 0.81
N LEU A 167 -3.88 10.28 0.72
CA LEU A 167 -4.05 9.26 1.78
C LEU A 167 -3.28 9.64 3.06
N ILE A 168 -2.04 10.13 2.91
CA ILE A 168 -1.19 10.57 4.00
C ILE A 168 -1.80 11.76 4.73
N GLU A 169 -2.22 12.79 4.00
CA GLU A 169 -2.82 13.99 4.58
C GLU A 169 -4.16 13.71 5.27
N ALA A 170 -4.96 12.80 4.69
CA ALA A 170 -6.23 12.40 5.29
C ALA A 170 -6.08 11.63 6.60
N THR A 171 -4.95 10.94 6.79
CA THR A 171 -4.79 9.99 7.90
C THR A 171 -3.68 10.34 8.90
N THR A 172 -2.88 11.36 8.66
CA THR A 172 -1.76 11.75 9.54
C THR A 172 -1.61 13.26 9.65
N THR A 173 -0.92 13.72 10.68
CA THR A 173 -0.47 15.12 10.82
C THR A 173 0.97 15.29 10.34
N PRO A 174 1.43 16.51 9.98
CA PRO A 174 2.85 16.78 9.72
C PRO A 174 3.75 16.28 10.84
N GLY A 175 4.91 15.75 10.48
CA GLY A 175 5.87 15.13 11.40
C GLY A 175 5.58 13.66 11.73
N ALA A 176 4.45 13.09 11.32
CA ALA A 176 4.15 11.67 11.53
C ALA A 176 5.16 10.76 10.82
N LEU A 177 5.51 9.65 11.47
CA LEU A 177 6.40 8.63 10.93
C LEU A 177 5.59 7.58 10.16
N ILE A 178 5.86 7.46 8.86
CA ILE A 178 5.18 6.54 7.95
C ILE A 178 6.11 5.38 7.60
N LEU A 179 5.60 4.17 7.66
CA LEU A 179 6.30 2.96 7.29
C LEU A 179 5.70 2.34 6.03
N ASP A 180 6.55 1.99 5.07
CA ASP A 180 6.18 1.16 3.92
C ASP A 180 7.09 -0.08 3.84
N PRO A 181 6.61 -1.26 4.27
CA PRO A 181 7.37 -2.51 4.19
C PRO A 181 7.64 -3.02 2.77
N PHE A 182 6.97 -2.47 1.76
CA PHE A 182 7.07 -2.88 0.35
C PHE A 182 7.25 -1.66 -0.55
N ALA A 183 8.23 -0.80 -0.23
CA ALA A 183 8.41 0.54 -0.79
C ALA A 183 8.55 0.60 -2.33
N GLY A 184 8.93 -0.49 -2.99
CA GLY A 184 9.04 -0.55 -4.46
C GLY A 184 9.90 0.58 -5.04
N SER A 185 9.26 1.51 -5.79
CA SER A 185 9.94 2.71 -6.33
C SER A 185 10.17 3.82 -5.30
N GLY A 186 9.66 3.68 -4.08
CA GLY A 186 9.75 4.71 -3.05
C GLY A 186 8.70 5.82 -3.15
N SER A 187 7.63 5.62 -3.91
CA SER A 187 6.57 6.65 -4.08
C SER A 187 5.97 7.09 -2.74
N THR A 188 5.82 6.18 -1.77
CA THR A 188 5.34 6.48 -0.42
C THR A 188 6.30 7.43 0.31
N LEU A 189 7.62 7.22 0.18
CA LEU A 189 8.64 8.09 0.80
C LEU A 189 8.61 9.49 0.19
N VAL A 190 8.46 9.57 -1.13
CA VAL A 190 8.34 10.86 -1.83
C VAL A 190 7.10 11.62 -1.37
N ALA A 191 5.95 10.95 -1.28
CA ALA A 191 4.71 11.54 -0.80
C ALA A 191 4.79 11.99 0.65
N ALA A 192 5.40 11.18 1.53
CA ALA A 192 5.63 11.53 2.93
C ALA A 192 6.49 12.80 3.06
N ALA A 193 7.62 12.86 2.35
CA ALA A 193 8.50 14.03 2.36
C ALA A 193 7.80 15.31 1.86
N LYS A 194 7.06 15.22 0.75
CA LYS A 194 6.32 16.37 0.18
C LYS A 194 5.23 16.90 1.11
N THR A 195 4.63 16.03 1.92
CA THR A 195 3.57 16.40 2.87
C THR A 195 4.10 16.71 4.27
N GLY A 196 5.42 16.77 4.46
CA GLY A 196 6.07 17.07 5.75
C GLY A 196 5.99 15.93 6.76
N ARG A 197 5.87 14.69 6.28
CA ARG A 197 5.96 13.46 7.09
C ARG A 197 7.33 12.83 6.92
N GLN A 198 7.64 11.87 7.79
CA GLN A 198 8.91 11.18 7.84
C GLN A 198 8.74 9.71 7.50
#